data_8e1279ecb158e8bf722b85b36e244129
#
_entry.id   8e1279ecb158e8bf722b85b36e244129
#
_cell.length_a   1.000
_cell.length_b   1.000
_cell.length_c   1.000
_cell.angle_alpha   90.00
_cell.angle_beta   90.00
_cell.angle_gamma   90.00
#
_symmetry.space_group_name_H-M   'P 1'
#
loop_
_entity.id
_entity.type
_entity.pdbx_description
1 polymer ?
#
loop_
_entity_poly.entity_id
_entity_poly.type
_entity_poly.pdbx_seq_one_letter_code
_entity_poly.pdbx_strand_id
1 'polypeptide(L)'
;DVYNPGARDMFWDMVKGIYDLGFDAWWLDATEPDMHSNITVADRKCDLTPNAMGNGERMFNPYATYQAKGIYENQRKETDQKRVFILTRSAFAGLQHYGAANWSGDIVARWSDLKDQISHGVNFSLSGIPYWTMDIGGFSVEARYNSKPKYTPTDLENQKEWKELQTRWYQFGAFCPLFRSHGEYPYREIFNIANENEEAYQSILNYMKLRYRLMPYIYSLAGHAYHSDYTIMRGLVMDFFDDANVLNINDQYMFGPSFLVCPVSEYKARSRKVYLPKCEGWYRLNAFSIGKCGDWAGDFYEGGQEIDVNAPLMFMPVFVKAGSIIPKGKQMEYTDQYPDDELFIDVYSGASGSFELYSDEGTNYNYEKGEYSIIPMVYDDEAKTLTLRDRRGSYKGMPESVKITVTYIPKELTQRTYCSGTYTGKELVLKLDERKDEDVIKME
;
A
#
# COMPACT_ATOMS: atom_id res chain seq x y z
N ASP A 1 4.04 -1.80 33.19
CA ASP A 1 5.37 -2.24 32.73
C ASP A 1 5.21 -3.33 31.65
N VAL A 2 5.32 -2.93 30.39
CA VAL A 2 5.15 -3.82 29.22
C VAL A 2 6.23 -4.91 29.14
N TYR A 3 7.33 -4.75 29.86
CA TYR A 3 8.44 -5.72 29.90
C TYR A 3 8.15 -6.88 30.86
N ASN A 4 7.22 -6.69 31.78
CA ASN A 4 6.78 -7.74 32.70
C ASN A 4 5.71 -8.62 32.05
N PRO A 5 5.93 -9.95 31.89
CA PRO A 5 4.92 -10.84 31.28
C PRO A 5 3.57 -10.81 32.01
N GLY A 6 3.58 -10.84 33.36
CA GLY A 6 2.34 -10.79 34.14
C GLY A 6 1.56 -9.48 33.97
N ALA A 7 2.25 -8.36 33.73
CA ALA A 7 1.58 -7.09 33.44
C ALA A 7 0.96 -7.08 32.03
N ARG A 8 1.56 -7.74 31.03
CA ARG A 8 0.97 -7.93 29.70
C ARG A 8 -0.27 -8.82 29.74
N ASP A 9 -0.23 -9.90 30.54
CA ASP A 9 -1.38 -10.78 30.72
C ASP A 9 -2.52 -10.04 31.43
N MET A 10 -2.23 -9.30 32.49
CA MET A 10 -3.23 -8.45 33.17
C MET A 10 -3.82 -7.40 32.23
N PHE A 11 -3.03 -6.77 31.37
CA PHE A 11 -3.54 -5.81 30.38
C PHE A 11 -4.48 -6.49 29.39
N TRP A 12 -4.14 -7.69 28.92
CA TRP A 12 -5.02 -8.47 28.07
C TRP A 12 -6.36 -8.77 28.77
N ASP A 13 -6.34 -9.22 30.01
CA ASP A 13 -7.55 -9.49 30.79
C ASP A 13 -8.46 -8.25 30.88
N MET A 14 -7.89 -7.06 30.98
CA MET A 14 -8.65 -5.80 31.02
C MET A 14 -9.31 -5.47 29.67
N VAL A 15 -8.66 -5.74 28.52
CA VAL A 15 -9.17 -5.41 27.19
C VAL A 15 -9.92 -6.57 26.53
N LYS A 16 -9.83 -7.77 27.08
CA LYS A 16 -10.49 -8.98 26.53
C LYS A 16 -11.99 -8.80 26.39
N GLY A 17 -12.65 -8.06 27.28
CA GLY A 17 -14.07 -7.76 27.16
C GLY A 17 -14.43 -7.01 25.86
N ILE A 18 -13.53 -6.19 25.32
CA ILE A 18 -13.70 -5.52 24.01
C ILE A 18 -13.55 -6.55 22.89
N TYR A 19 -12.54 -7.43 22.98
CA TYR A 19 -12.35 -8.53 22.04
C TYR A 19 -13.59 -9.43 21.95
N ASP A 20 -14.17 -9.80 23.08
CA ASP A 20 -15.36 -10.67 23.17
C ASP A 20 -16.63 -10.01 22.56
N LEU A 21 -16.67 -8.68 22.43
CA LEU A 21 -17.72 -7.95 21.69
C LEU A 21 -17.56 -8.04 20.17
N GLY A 22 -16.47 -8.65 19.66
CA GLY A 22 -16.26 -8.87 18.23
C GLY A 22 -15.36 -7.83 17.54
N PHE A 23 -14.63 -7.01 18.26
CA PHE A 23 -13.63 -6.12 17.65
C PHE A 23 -12.51 -6.92 17.01
N ASP A 24 -12.08 -6.50 15.79
CA ASP A 24 -11.15 -7.26 14.94
C ASP A 24 -9.73 -6.71 14.96
N ALA A 25 -9.52 -5.48 15.42
CA ALA A 25 -8.22 -4.80 15.37
C ALA A 25 -8.00 -3.93 16.61
N TRP A 26 -6.72 -3.65 16.88
CA TRP A 26 -6.27 -2.84 17.99
C TRP A 26 -5.57 -1.59 17.52
N TRP A 27 -6.00 -0.43 18.01
CA TRP A 27 -5.31 0.82 17.80
C TRP A 27 -4.59 1.20 19.09
N LEU A 28 -3.26 0.99 19.11
CA LEU A 28 -2.40 1.29 20.24
C LEU A 28 -1.75 2.65 20.04
N ASP A 29 -2.34 3.65 20.63
CA ASP A 29 -1.83 5.01 20.62
C ASP A 29 -0.85 5.28 21.76
N ALA A 30 -0.11 6.40 21.70
CA ALA A 30 0.82 6.87 22.74
C ALA A 30 1.95 5.86 23.08
N THR A 31 2.38 5.08 22.12
CA THR A 31 3.34 3.96 22.32
C THR A 31 4.83 4.36 22.27
N GLU A 32 5.15 5.66 22.37
CA GLU A 32 6.53 6.20 22.37
C GLU A 32 7.36 6.09 23.66
N PRO A 33 6.97 5.65 24.80
CA PRO A 33 5.76 5.66 25.60
C PRO A 33 5.37 7.07 26.05
N ASP A 34 4.20 7.53 25.64
CA ASP A 34 3.67 8.84 26.01
C ASP A 34 2.68 8.71 27.18
N MET A 35 3.16 8.28 28.34
CA MET A 35 2.33 8.08 29.53
C MET A 35 1.79 9.38 30.11
N HIS A 36 2.51 10.48 29.90
CA HIS A 36 2.13 11.83 30.29
C HIS A 36 2.47 12.79 29.15
N SER A 37 1.46 13.38 28.55
CA SER A 37 1.64 14.37 27.47
C SER A 37 2.54 15.52 27.89
N ASN A 38 3.39 15.99 26.97
CA ASN A 38 4.27 17.15 27.13
C ASN A 38 5.43 17.01 28.12
N ILE A 39 5.76 15.81 28.58
CA ILE A 39 7.02 15.59 29.33
C ILE A 39 8.18 15.30 28.38
N THR A 40 9.39 15.54 28.84
CA THR A 40 10.61 15.32 28.03
C THR A 40 10.87 13.81 27.83
N VAL A 41 11.67 13.47 26.82
CA VAL A 41 12.14 12.07 26.63
C VAL A 41 12.93 11.58 27.85
N ALA A 42 13.69 12.47 28.50
CA ALA A 42 14.42 12.13 29.73
C ALA A 42 13.48 11.75 30.87
N ASP A 43 12.39 12.50 31.05
CA ASP A 43 11.37 12.18 32.08
C ASP A 43 10.68 10.85 31.79
N ARG A 44 10.28 10.60 30.52
CA ARG A 44 9.69 9.31 30.09
C ARG A 44 10.63 8.13 30.38
N LYS A 45 11.95 8.30 30.15
CA LYS A 45 12.93 7.27 30.50
C LYS A 45 13.04 7.05 32.02
N CYS A 46 12.92 8.12 32.81
CA CYS A 46 12.86 8.00 34.27
C CYS A 46 11.63 7.24 34.74
N ASP A 47 10.45 7.53 34.16
CA ASP A 47 9.19 6.84 34.47
C ASP A 47 9.23 5.33 34.15
N LEU A 48 10.06 4.94 33.16
CA LEU A 48 10.34 3.53 32.84
C LEU A 48 11.44 2.88 33.70
N THR A 49 11.90 3.54 34.76
CA THR A 49 13.00 3.05 35.60
C THR A 49 12.56 2.88 37.07
N PRO A 50 12.66 1.71 37.67
CA PRO A 50 13.08 0.43 37.07
C PRO A 50 11.95 -0.26 36.30
N ASN A 51 12.31 -1.15 35.35
CA ASN A 51 11.37 -2.05 34.70
C ASN A 51 11.89 -3.50 34.74
N ALA A 52 11.07 -4.47 34.33
CA ALA A 52 11.40 -5.89 34.42
C ALA A 52 12.65 -6.31 33.63
N MET A 53 13.12 -5.51 32.69
CA MET A 53 14.30 -5.77 31.85
C MET A 53 15.46 -4.80 32.10
N GLY A 54 15.34 -3.89 33.07
CA GLY A 54 16.39 -2.96 33.45
C GLY A 54 15.90 -1.53 33.70
N ASN A 55 16.27 -0.60 32.87
CA ASN A 55 15.92 0.81 33.03
C ASN A 55 15.45 1.44 31.70
N GLY A 56 14.84 2.62 31.80
CA GLY A 56 14.32 3.36 30.65
C GLY A 56 15.36 3.75 29.62
N GLU A 57 16.61 4.01 30.03
CA GLU A 57 17.67 4.36 29.06
C GLU A 57 17.92 3.24 28.06
N ARG A 58 17.91 2.00 28.51
CA ARG A 58 18.12 0.81 27.69
C ARG A 58 16.86 0.38 26.95
N MET A 59 15.71 0.50 27.61
CA MET A 59 14.46 -0.14 27.18
C MET A 59 13.41 0.84 26.65
N PHE A 60 13.80 2.08 26.29
CA PHE A 60 12.86 3.08 25.80
C PHE A 60 12.30 2.72 24.41
N ASN A 61 13.18 2.47 23.45
CA ASN A 61 12.79 2.28 22.05
C ASN A 61 11.92 1.03 21.79
N PRO A 62 12.15 -0.15 22.42
CA PRO A 62 11.34 -1.34 22.15
C PRO A 62 9.98 -1.38 22.87
N TYR A 63 9.56 -0.31 23.54
CA TYR A 63 8.32 -0.27 24.31
C TYR A 63 7.10 -0.72 23.47
N ALA A 64 6.88 -0.14 22.32
CA ALA A 64 5.77 -0.49 21.42
C ALA A 64 5.82 -1.97 20.99
N THR A 65 7.03 -2.49 20.73
CA THR A 65 7.20 -3.90 20.35
C THR A 65 6.75 -4.84 21.45
N TYR A 66 7.07 -4.55 22.72
CA TYR A 66 6.64 -5.38 23.85
C TYR A 66 5.15 -5.20 24.17
N GLN A 67 4.58 -4.03 23.94
CA GLN A 67 3.14 -3.83 24.06
C GLN A 67 2.38 -4.63 22.99
N ALA A 68 2.79 -4.54 21.73
CA ALA A 68 2.24 -5.33 20.63
C ALA A 68 2.39 -6.83 20.89
N LYS A 69 3.56 -7.27 21.41
CA LYS A 69 3.81 -8.65 21.84
C LYS A 69 2.75 -9.14 22.83
N GLY A 70 2.41 -8.33 23.83
CA GLY A 70 1.43 -8.71 24.85
C GLY A 70 0.05 -8.96 24.25
N ILE A 71 -0.43 -8.10 23.37
CA ILE A 71 -1.70 -8.27 22.65
C ILE A 71 -1.63 -9.49 21.73
N TYR A 72 -0.58 -9.57 20.91
CA TYR A 72 -0.43 -10.65 19.93
C TYR A 72 -0.43 -12.04 20.59
N GLU A 73 0.45 -12.27 21.57
CA GLU A 73 0.60 -13.57 22.21
C GLU A 73 -0.67 -13.98 22.97
N ASN A 74 -1.37 -13.05 23.60
CA ASN A 74 -2.58 -13.36 24.35
C ASN A 74 -3.78 -13.60 23.42
N GLN A 75 -4.00 -12.77 22.39
CA GLN A 75 -5.05 -13.03 21.40
C GLN A 75 -4.81 -14.36 20.66
N ARG A 76 -3.57 -14.73 20.34
CA ARG A 76 -3.22 -16.01 19.73
C ARG A 76 -3.57 -17.22 20.63
N LYS A 77 -3.57 -17.06 21.97
CA LYS A 77 -4.03 -18.10 22.88
C LYS A 77 -5.53 -18.33 22.84
N GLU A 78 -6.32 -17.29 22.47
CA GLU A 78 -7.77 -17.40 22.37
C GLU A 78 -8.20 -18.21 21.14
N THR A 79 -7.56 -17.96 19.98
CA THR A 79 -7.92 -18.63 18.72
C THR A 79 -6.89 -18.47 17.61
N ASP A 80 -6.80 -19.48 16.73
CA ASP A 80 -6.10 -19.39 15.44
C ASP A 80 -7.02 -18.93 14.29
N GLN A 81 -8.32 -18.72 14.56
CA GLN A 81 -9.31 -18.43 13.51
C GLN A 81 -9.45 -16.93 13.22
N LYS A 82 -8.78 -16.08 13.97
CA LYS A 82 -8.82 -14.63 13.81
C LYS A 82 -7.41 -14.06 13.89
N ARG A 83 -6.95 -13.43 12.80
CA ARG A 83 -5.63 -12.77 12.78
C ARG A 83 -5.60 -11.59 13.73
N VAL A 84 -4.47 -11.43 14.39
CA VAL A 84 -4.16 -10.21 15.15
C VAL A 84 -3.82 -9.11 14.16
N PHE A 85 -4.48 -7.98 14.28
CA PHE A 85 -4.12 -6.75 13.56
C PHE A 85 -3.95 -5.60 14.55
N ILE A 86 -2.77 -5.03 14.59
CA ILE A 86 -2.41 -3.93 15.48
C ILE A 86 -1.97 -2.73 14.63
N LEU A 87 -2.49 -1.55 14.94
CA LEU A 87 -1.96 -0.27 14.48
C LEU A 87 -1.32 0.42 15.67
N THR A 88 -0.01 0.67 15.64
CA THR A 88 0.73 1.28 16.75
C THR A 88 1.48 2.53 16.31
N ARG A 89 1.53 3.58 17.18
CA ARG A 89 2.10 4.88 16.84
C ARG A 89 3.63 4.89 16.78
N SER A 90 4.29 4.00 17.51
CA SER A 90 5.74 3.88 17.42
C SER A 90 6.18 2.47 17.07
N ALA A 91 7.41 2.32 16.60
CA ALA A 91 7.97 1.06 16.18
C ALA A 91 9.44 0.94 16.56
N PHE A 92 9.89 -0.30 16.67
CA PHE A 92 11.30 -0.67 16.79
C PHE A 92 11.52 -2.00 16.09
N ALA A 93 12.77 -2.33 15.80
CA ALA A 93 13.13 -3.59 15.16
C ALA A 93 12.46 -4.80 15.81
N GLY A 94 11.83 -5.67 15.03
CA GLY A 94 11.10 -6.83 15.49
C GLY A 94 9.58 -6.62 15.65
N LEU A 95 9.06 -5.40 15.51
CA LEU A 95 7.62 -5.13 15.61
C LEU A 95 6.79 -5.95 14.63
N GLN A 96 7.30 -6.13 13.39
CA GLN A 96 6.63 -6.90 12.33
C GLN A 96 6.28 -8.33 12.74
N HIS A 97 6.97 -8.90 13.71
CA HIS A 97 6.70 -10.25 14.24
C HIS A 97 5.32 -10.37 14.92
N TYR A 98 4.75 -9.26 15.38
CA TYR A 98 3.55 -9.25 16.23
C TYR A 98 2.29 -8.75 15.50
N GLY A 99 2.20 -8.92 14.17
CA GLY A 99 1.00 -8.55 13.40
C GLY A 99 0.71 -7.05 13.44
N ALA A 100 1.73 -6.22 13.55
CA ALA A 100 1.60 -4.78 13.75
C ALA A 100 1.98 -3.98 12.50
N ALA A 101 1.13 -3.00 12.18
CA ALA A 101 1.42 -1.88 11.30
C ALA A 101 1.74 -0.64 12.15
N ASN A 102 2.48 0.30 11.58
CA ASN A 102 2.83 1.55 12.24
C ASN A 102 2.27 2.75 11.46
N TRP A 103 1.92 3.83 12.17
CA TRP A 103 1.65 5.13 11.56
C TRP A 103 2.52 6.22 12.17
N SER A 104 2.63 7.33 11.47
CA SER A 104 3.57 8.42 11.79
C SER A 104 3.09 9.41 12.85
N GLY A 105 1.98 9.10 13.56
CA GLY A 105 1.44 9.95 14.62
C GLY A 105 0.70 11.18 14.12
N ASP A 106 0.60 12.21 14.96
CA ASP A 106 -0.23 13.40 14.78
C ASP A 106 0.41 14.44 13.85
N ILE A 107 0.70 14.03 12.62
CA ILE A 107 1.25 14.91 11.58
C ILE A 107 0.27 16.02 11.20
N VAL A 108 0.77 17.15 10.70
CA VAL A 108 -0.05 18.29 10.36
C VAL A 108 -0.51 18.23 8.89
N ALA A 109 -1.73 18.66 8.63
CA ALA A 109 -2.28 18.80 7.28
C ALA A 109 -1.61 19.97 6.54
N ARG A 110 -0.41 19.75 6.01
CA ARG A 110 0.39 20.72 5.23
C ARG A 110 1.35 20.03 4.28
N TRP A 111 1.83 20.77 3.29
CA TRP A 111 2.66 20.25 2.21
C TRP A 111 4.02 19.71 2.67
N SER A 112 4.65 20.34 3.68
CA SER A 112 5.91 19.83 4.24
C SER A 112 5.75 18.45 4.86
N ASP A 113 4.67 18.24 5.63
CA ASP A 113 4.40 16.94 6.24
C ASP A 113 4.11 15.89 5.18
N LEU A 114 3.30 16.21 4.15
CA LEU A 114 3.09 15.30 3.01
C LEU A 114 4.43 14.87 2.39
N LYS A 115 5.35 15.81 2.18
CA LYS A 115 6.66 15.53 1.60
C LYS A 115 7.49 14.62 2.50
N ASP A 116 7.52 14.90 3.80
CA ASP A 116 8.30 14.13 4.77
C ASP A 116 7.79 12.69 4.91
N GLN A 117 6.47 12.47 4.76
CA GLN A 117 5.88 11.13 4.84
C GLN A 117 6.39 10.17 3.77
N ILE A 118 6.82 10.67 2.61
CA ILE A 118 7.38 9.82 1.54
C ILE A 118 8.65 9.13 2.05
N SER A 119 9.60 9.90 2.56
CA SER A 119 10.85 9.35 3.09
C SER A 119 10.65 8.56 4.39
N HIS A 120 9.68 8.91 5.23
CA HIS A 120 9.35 8.16 6.45
C HIS A 120 8.94 6.73 6.12
N GLY A 121 7.99 6.52 5.20
CA GLY A 121 7.56 5.18 4.80
C GLY A 121 8.69 4.35 4.19
N VAL A 122 9.53 4.96 3.36
CA VAL A 122 10.75 4.34 2.81
C VAL A 122 11.71 3.89 3.92
N ASN A 123 11.94 4.73 4.93
CA ASN A 123 12.84 4.41 6.04
C ASN A 123 12.33 3.27 6.92
N PHE A 124 11.00 3.13 7.11
CA PHE A 124 10.43 1.96 7.78
C PHE A 124 10.73 0.67 7.00
N SER A 125 10.57 0.70 5.70
CA SER A 125 10.91 -0.41 4.81
C SER A 125 12.40 -0.77 4.88
N LEU A 126 13.30 0.22 4.83
CA LEU A 126 14.74 0.02 5.01
C LEU A 126 15.10 -0.57 6.37
N SER A 127 14.27 -0.32 7.38
CA SER A 127 14.41 -0.89 8.74
C SER A 127 13.79 -2.29 8.88
N GLY A 128 13.26 -2.88 7.79
CA GLY A 128 12.65 -4.21 7.77
C GLY A 128 11.21 -4.24 8.30
N ILE A 129 10.52 -3.10 8.40
CA ILE A 129 9.12 -3.02 8.84
C ILE A 129 8.24 -2.85 7.59
N PRO A 130 7.48 -3.90 7.17
CA PRO A 130 6.78 -3.89 5.88
C PRO A 130 5.47 -3.09 5.88
N TYR A 131 4.84 -2.91 7.05
CA TYR A 131 3.51 -2.34 7.17
C TYR A 131 3.56 -0.97 7.84
N TRP A 132 3.43 0.05 7.01
CA TRP A 132 3.43 1.45 7.42
C TRP A 132 2.26 2.20 6.80
N THR A 133 1.80 3.22 7.49
CA THR A 133 0.82 4.18 7.02
C THR A 133 1.09 5.56 7.63
N MET A 134 0.21 6.49 7.35
CA MET A 134 0.11 7.82 7.94
C MET A 134 -1.36 8.16 8.12
N ASP A 135 -1.66 9.24 8.79
CA ASP A 135 -2.96 9.88 8.74
C ASP A 135 -3.10 10.58 7.38
N ILE A 136 -3.73 9.89 6.41
CA ILE A 136 -3.94 10.47 5.08
C ILE A 136 -4.79 11.73 5.24
N GLY A 137 -4.24 12.86 4.78
CA GLY A 137 -4.82 14.17 4.94
C GLY A 137 -4.26 14.99 6.11
N GLY A 138 -3.40 14.40 6.93
CA GLY A 138 -2.85 14.98 8.16
C GLY A 138 -3.83 14.92 9.33
N PHE A 139 -3.33 14.66 10.55
CA PHE A 139 -4.17 14.62 11.77
C PHE A 139 -4.54 16.03 12.21
N SER A 140 -3.57 16.81 12.64
CA SER A 140 -3.79 18.20 13.09
C SER A 140 -3.98 19.14 11.91
N VAL A 141 -4.84 20.14 12.08
CA VAL A 141 -5.25 21.03 11.00
C VAL A 141 -4.88 22.48 11.30
N GLU A 142 -4.18 23.12 10.37
CA GLU A 142 -3.88 24.54 10.46
C GLU A 142 -5.18 25.38 10.51
N ALA A 143 -5.21 26.41 11.37
CA ALA A 143 -6.37 27.26 11.58
C ALA A 143 -6.98 27.83 10.29
N ARG A 144 -6.16 28.06 9.26
CA ARG A 144 -6.61 28.57 7.94
C ARG A 144 -7.54 27.61 7.20
N TYR A 145 -7.49 26.31 7.48
CA TYR A 145 -8.38 25.30 6.91
C TYR A 145 -9.57 24.96 7.81
N ASN A 146 -9.42 25.15 9.13
CA ASN A 146 -10.42 24.78 10.14
C ASN A 146 -11.36 25.93 10.50
N SER A 147 -11.10 27.16 10.04
CA SER A 147 -11.96 28.30 10.31
C SER A 147 -13.30 28.22 9.56
N LYS A 148 -14.40 28.67 10.20
CA LYS A 148 -15.67 28.81 9.49
C LYS A 148 -15.49 29.74 8.29
N PRO A 149 -15.95 29.35 7.10
CA PRO A 149 -15.77 30.14 5.90
C PRO A 149 -16.38 31.53 6.07
N LYS A 150 -15.61 32.57 5.87
CA LYS A 150 -16.08 33.97 5.83
C LYS A 150 -16.32 34.45 4.40
N TYR A 151 -16.10 33.55 3.42
CA TYR A 151 -16.24 33.80 1.97
C TYR A 151 -15.34 34.94 1.47
N THR A 152 -14.27 35.27 2.18
CA THR A 152 -13.25 36.19 1.68
C THR A 152 -12.42 35.51 0.56
N PRO A 153 -11.74 36.27 -0.32
CA PRO A 153 -10.84 35.69 -1.30
C PRO A 153 -9.78 34.76 -0.69
N THR A 154 -9.28 35.09 0.52
CA THR A 154 -8.33 34.25 1.25
C THR A 154 -8.95 32.93 1.71
N ASP A 155 -10.17 32.96 2.23
CA ASP A 155 -10.86 31.73 2.66
C ASP A 155 -11.15 30.81 1.46
N LEU A 156 -11.53 31.37 0.32
CA LEU A 156 -11.76 30.59 -0.91
C LEU A 156 -10.46 29.96 -1.44
N GLU A 157 -9.33 30.65 -1.34
CA GLU A 157 -8.02 30.10 -1.74
C GLU A 157 -7.58 29.00 -0.76
N ASN A 158 -7.75 29.17 0.54
CA ASN A 158 -7.47 28.15 1.55
C ASN A 158 -8.30 26.87 1.33
N GLN A 159 -9.58 27.01 0.92
CA GLN A 159 -10.42 25.86 0.58
C GLN A 159 -9.92 25.12 -0.67
N LYS A 160 -9.47 25.86 -1.69
CA LYS A 160 -8.87 25.24 -2.90
C LYS A 160 -7.59 24.50 -2.54
N GLU A 161 -6.73 25.12 -1.74
CA GLU A 161 -5.48 24.52 -1.27
C GLU A 161 -5.76 23.26 -0.45
N TRP A 162 -6.74 23.29 0.46
CA TRP A 162 -7.19 22.13 1.23
C TRP A 162 -7.61 20.97 0.32
N LYS A 163 -8.48 21.23 -0.67
CA LYS A 163 -8.92 20.21 -1.62
C LYS A 163 -7.75 19.59 -2.39
N GLU A 164 -6.81 20.41 -2.86
CA GLU A 164 -5.63 19.94 -3.57
C GLU A 164 -4.70 19.13 -2.66
N LEU A 165 -4.43 19.60 -1.44
CA LEU A 165 -3.62 18.90 -0.46
C LEU A 165 -4.20 17.51 -0.15
N GLN A 166 -5.52 17.44 0.12
CA GLN A 166 -6.21 16.17 0.38
C GLN A 166 -6.13 15.24 -0.83
N THR A 167 -6.35 15.76 -2.03
CA THR A 167 -6.26 14.98 -3.27
C THR A 167 -4.87 14.36 -3.44
N ARG A 168 -3.80 15.14 -3.26
CA ARG A 168 -2.43 14.65 -3.38
C ARG A 168 -2.09 13.62 -2.30
N TRP A 169 -2.62 13.79 -1.11
CA TRP A 169 -2.43 12.83 -0.03
C TRP A 169 -3.13 11.49 -0.30
N TYR A 170 -4.35 11.51 -0.84
CA TYR A 170 -5.04 10.29 -1.26
C TYR A 170 -4.34 9.57 -2.42
N GLN A 171 -3.82 10.32 -3.39
CA GLN A 171 -3.03 9.76 -4.49
C GLN A 171 -1.80 9.01 -3.96
N PHE A 172 -1.06 9.62 -3.06
CA PHE A 172 0.09 9.00 -2.38
C PHE A 172 -0.36 7.79 -1.53
N GLY A 173 -1.35 7.97 -0.70
CA GLY A 173 -1.85 6.94 0.22
C GLY A 173 -2.30 5.66 -0.47
N ALA A 174 -2.84 5.74 -1.70
CA ALA A 174 -3.23 4.57 -2.48
C ALA A 174 -2.06 3.60 -2.76
N PHE A 175 -0.83 4.07 -2.69
CA PHE A 175 0.40 3.29 -2.83
C PHE A 175 1.21 3.19 -1.53
N CYS A 176 0.52 3.22 -0.39
CA CYS A 176 1.10 2.86 0.91
C CYS A 176 0.67 1.45 1.32
N PRO A 177 1.43 0.75 2.16
CA PRO A 177 1.04 -0.60 2.62
C PRO A 177 -0.35 -0.65 3.24
N LEU A 178 -0.72 0.34 4.06
CA LEU A 178 -2.06 0.51 4.61
C LEU A 178 -2.66 1.83 4.12
N PHE A 179 -3.90 1.79 3.58
CA PHE A 179 -4.60 2.94 3.03
C PHE A 179 -5.74 3.36 3.97
N ARG A 180 -5.54 4.45 4.71
CA ARG A 180 -6.43 4.91 5.76
C ARG A 180 -6.40 6.43 5.87
N SER A 181 -7.55 7.11 5.86
CA SER A 181 -7.66 8.53 6.18
C SER A 181 -8.04 8.72 7.63
N HIS A 182 -7.48 9.76 8.28
CA HIS A 182 -7.76 10.10 9.66
C HIS A 182 -7.34 11.55 9.96
N GLY A 183 -8.02 12.20 10.90
CA GLY A 183 -7.64 13.52 11.39
C GLY A 183 -8.79 14.31 12.00
N GLU A 184 -8.45 15.48 12.56
CA GLU A 184 -9.39 16.45 13.09
C GLU A 184 -10.22 17.07 11.96
N TYR A 185 -11.28 17.80 12.34
CA TYR A 185 -12.08 18.57 11.38
C TYR A 185 -11.21 19.59 10.59
N PRO A 186 -11.44 19.76 9.27
CA PRO A 186 -12.47 19.18 8.39
C PRO A 186 -12.28 17.68 8.14
N TYR A 187 -13.39 16.92 8.07
CA TYR A 187 -13.39 15.49 7.90
C TYR A 187 -12.81 15.06 6.54
N ARG A 188 -12.22 13.84 6.49
CA ARG A 188 -11.41 13.33 5.37
C ARG A 188 -12.21 12.48 4.38
N GLU A 189 -13.49 12.21 4.64
CA GLU A 189 -14.32 11.49 3.69
C GLU A 189 -14.44 12.30 2.39
N ILE A 190 -14.37 11.61 1.27
CA ILE A 190 -14.32 12.21 -0.07
C ILE A 190 -15.42 13.25 -0.30
N PHE A 191 -16.65 12.97 0.16
CA PHE A 191 -17.81 13.86 0.04
C PHE A 191 -17.76 15.11 0.95
N ASN A 192 -16.86 15.11 1.95
CA ASN A 192 -16.55 16.28 2.77
C ASN A 192 -15.41 17.13 2.17
N ILE A 193 -14.56 16.53 1.33
CA ILE A 193 -13.45 17.21 0.68
C ILE A 193 -13.93 17.98 -0.55
N ALA A 194 -14.73 17.33 -1.42
CA ALA A 194 -15.15 17.92 -2.69
C ALA A 194 -16.52 17.37 -3.14
N ASN A 195 -17.20 18.08 -4.04
CA ASN A 195 -18.43 17.61 -4.67
C ASN A 195 -18.11 16.61 -5.79
N GLU A 196 -19.06 15.74 -6.10
CA GLU A 196 -18.89 14.66 -7.10
C GLU A 196 -18.44 15.13 -8.49
N ASN A 197 -18.84 16.31 -8.91
CA ASN A 197 -18.48 16.90 -10.20
C ASN A 197 -17.12 17.63 -10.19
N GLU A 198 -16.43 17.72 -9.04
CA GLU A 198 -15.14 18.37 -8.95
C GLU A 198 -14.00 17.40 -9.28
N GLU A 199 -12.94 17.92 -9.91
CA GLU A 199 -11.74 17.16 -10.28
C GLU A 199 -11.11 16.45 -9.07
N ALA A 200 -11.09 17.10 -7.90
CA ALA A 200 -10.57 16.54 -6.66
C ALA A 200 -11.32 15.26 -6.25
N TYR A 201 -12.66 15.30 -6.26
CA TYR A 201 -13.49 14.12 -5.96
C TYR A 201 -13.20 12.97 -6.93
N GLN A 202 -13.21 13.24 -8.22
CA GLN A 202 -12.98 12.23 -9.25
C GLN A 202 -11.60 11.61 -9.15
N SER A 203 -10.58 12.43 -8.84
CA SER A 203 -9.23 11.92 -8.60
C SER A 203 -9.18 10.97 -7.41
N ILE A 204 -9.68 11.40 -6.24
CA ILE A 204 -9.69 10.58 -5.02
C ILE A 204 -10.42 9.26 -5.28
N LEU A 205 -11.62 9.32 -5.85
CA LEU A 205 -12.43 8.14 -6.16
C LEU A 205 -11.69 7.16 -7.08
N ASN A 206 -10.99 7.65 -8.09
CA ASN A 206 -10.23 6.81 -9.02
C ASN A 206 -9.07 6.09 -8.31
N TYR A 207 -8.35 6.76 -7.40
CA TYR A 207 -7.28 6.12 -6.64
C TYR A 207 -7.81 5.12 -5.61
N MET A 208 -8.97 5.37 -4.99
CA MET A 208 -9.67 4.41 -4.14
C MET A 208 -10.06 3.16 -4.94
N LYS A 209 -10.66 3.33 -6.12
CA LYS A 209 -11.01 2.22 -7.03
C LYS A 209 -9.77 1.44 -7.50
N LEU A 210 -8.70 2.15 -7.85
CA LEU A 210 -7.42 1.51 -8.20
C LEU A 210 -6.91 0.64 -7.06
N ARG A 211 -6.91 1.17 -5.84
CA ARG A 211 -6.47 0.44 -4.65
C ARG A 211 -7.22 -0.88 -4.48
N TYR A 212 -8.54 -0.86 -4.59
CA TYR A 212 -9.35 -2.07 -4.50
C TYR A 212 -9.05 -3.07 -5.63
N ARG A 213 -8.86 -2.60 -6.84
CA ARG A 213 -8.48 -3.48 -7.96
C ARG A 213 -7.09 -4.08 -7.80
N LEU A 214 -6.17 -3.39 -7.16
CA LEU A 214 -4.82 -3.89 -6.87
C LEU A 214 -4.75 -4.86 -5.68
N MET A 215 -5.87 -5.21 -5.03
CA MET A 215 -5.86 -6.11 -3.86
C MET A 215 -5.14 -7.43 -4.10
N PRO A 216 -5.29 -8.16 -5.23
CA PRO A 216 -4.52 -9.39 -5.45
C PRO A 216 -3.00 -9.14 -5.52
N TYR A 217 -2.57 -8.04 -6.12
CA TYR A 217 -1.17 -7.64 -6.14
C TYR A 217 -0.66 -7.32 -4.73
N ILE A 218 -1.39 -6.47 -3.99
CA ILE A 218 -1.01 -6.02 -2.65
C ILE A 218 -1.00 -7.18 -1.65
N TYR A 219 -2.00 -8.07 -1.73
CA TYR A 219 -2.07 -9.24 -0.86
C TYR A 219 -0.93 -10.22 -1.13
N SER A 220 -0.53 -10.38 -2.40
CA SER A 220 0.66 -11.15 -2.75
C SER A 220 1.94 -10.54 -2.17
N LEU A 221 2.08 -9.21 -2.16
CA LEU A 221 3.21 -8.55 -1.51
C LEU A 221 3.23 -8.80 0.01
N ALA A 222 2.05 -8.87 0.65
CA ALA A 222 1.94 -9.25 2.06
C ALA A 222 2.33 -10.73 2.28
N GLY A 223 1.95 -11.63 1.37
CA GLY A 223 2.44 -13.01 1.36
C GLY A 223 3.97 -13.08 1.24
N HIS A 224 4.57 -12.29 0.35
CA HIS A 224 6.03 -12.20 0.21
C HIS A 224 6.70 -11.59 1.46
N ALA A 225 6.05 -10.64 2.14
CA ALA A 225 6.55 -10.11 3.41
C ALA A 225 6.66 -11.21 4.48
N TYR A 226 5.70 -12.13 4.53
CA TYR A 226 5.72 -13.25 5.46
C TYR A 226 6.71 -14.35 5.05
N HIS A 227 6.69 -14.77 3.76
CA HIS A 227 7.46 -15.95 3.30
C HIS A 227 8.89 -15.63 2.91
N SER A 228 9.24 -14.37 2.62
CA SER A 228 10.52 -13.98 2.01
C SER A 228 11.09 -12.69 2.58
N ASP A 229 10.61 -12.24 3.75
CA ASP A 229 11.06 -11.01 4.42
C ASP A 229 10.99 -9.75 3.51
N TYR A 230 10.05 -9.72 2.56
CA TYR A 230 9.89 -8.63 1.62
C TYR A 230 9.27 -7.41 2.29
N THR A 231 9.57 -6.22 1.79
CA THR A 231 8.92 -4.97 2.20
C THR A 231 8.20 -4.32 1.02
N ILE A 232 7.12 -3.58 1.26
CA ILE A 232 6.16 -3.18 0.21
C ILE A 232 6.50 -1.80 -0.38
N MET A 233 6.78 -0.81 0.49
CA MET A 233 7.14 0.56 0.11
C MET A 233 8.65 0.72 0.14
N ARG A 234 9.32 0.46 -0.99
CA ARG A 234 10.76 0.23 -1.04
C ARG A 234 11.55 1.44 -1.51
N GLY A 235 12.63 1.75 -0.82
CA GLY A 235 13.61 2.73 -1.31
C GLY A 235 14.25 2.27 -2.61
N LEU A 236 14.51 3.19 -3.54
CA LEU A 236 15.09 2.85 -4.84
C LEU A 236 16.44 2.13 -4.72
N VAL A 237 17.21 2.42 -3.67
CA VAL A 237 18.49 1.75 -3.37
C VAL A 237 18.36 0.24 -3.09
N MET A 238 17.16 -0.24 -2.71
CA MET A 238 16.92 -1.66 -2.44
C MET A 238 16.80 -2.49 -3.73
N ASP A 239 16.35 -1.88 -4.82
CA ASP A 239 16.03 -2.56 -6.07
C ASP A 239 16.94 -2.13 -7.23
N PHE A 240 17.67 -0.99 -7.09
CA PHE A 240 18.55 -0.41 -8.10
C PHE A 240 19.92 -0.02 -7.52
N PHE A 241 20.52 -0.92 -6.74
CA PHE A 241 21.76 -0.66 -6.01
C PHE A 241 22.96 -0.33 -6.93
N ASP A 242 22.92 -0.73 -8.21
CA ASP A 242 23.94 -0.44 -9.21
C ASP A 242 23.78 0.96 -9.86
N ASP A 243 22.70 1.68 -9.52
CA ASP A 243 22.44 3.02 -10.04
C ASP A 243 22.77 4.09 -8.99
N ALA A 244 23.93 4.72 -9.11
CA ALA A 244 24.40 5.74 -8.16
C ALA A 244 23.46 6.95 -8.06
N ASN A 245 22.61 7.20 -9.06
CA ASN A 245 21.69 8.34 -9.04
C ASN A 245 20.53 8.17 -8.06
N VAL A 246 20.22 6.92 -7.65
CA VAL A 246 19.09 6.66 -6.73
C VAL A 246 19.44 6.88 -5.24
N LEU A 247 20.72 7.02 -4.89
CA LEU A 247 21.19 7.03 -3.49
C LEU A 247 20.55 8.11 -2.61
N ASN A 248 20.25 9.26 -3.17
CA ASN A 248 19.71 10.41 -2.42
C ASN A 248 18.28 10.79 -2.81
N ILE A 249 17.58 9.94 -3.57
CA ILE A 249 16.20 10.19 -3.94
C ILE A 249 15.30 9.85 -2.75
N ASN A 250 14.56 10.85 -2.26
CA ASN A 250 13.71 10.75 -1.07
C ASN A 250 12.23 11.10 -1.34
N ASP A 251 11.88 11.38 -2.61
CA ASP A 251 10.56 11.84 -3.03
C ASP A 251 9.89 10.91 -4.06
N GLN A 252 10.45 9.72 -4.27
CA GLN A 252 9.90 8.64 -5.07
C GLN A 252 10.41 7.28 -4.56
N TYR A 253 9.63 6.22 -4.80
CA TYR A 253 9.87 4.89 -4.26
C TYR A 253 9.23 3.80 -5.12
N MET A 254 9.63 2.53 -4.91
CA MET A 254 8.95 1.38 -5.48
C MET A 254 7.82 0.91 -4.56
N PHE A 255 6.64 0.64 -5.14
CA PHE A 255 5.56 -0.07 -4.48
C PHE A 255 5.48 -1.49 -5.05
N GLY A 256 6.04 -2.44 -4.30
CA GLY A 256 6.37 -3.76 -4.81
C GLY A 256 7.38 -3.70 -5.95
N PRO A 257 7.52 -4.78 -6.74
CA PRO A 257 8.52 -4.86 -7.80
C PRO A 257 8.16 -4.08 -9.06
N SER A 258 6.91 -3.61 -9.19
CA SER A 258 6.38 -3.13 -10.46
C SER A 258 6.18 -1.63 -10.55
N PHE A 259 5.78 -0.94 -9.47
CA PHE A 259 5.38 0.47 -9.55
C PHE A 259 6.43 1.42 -8.98
N LEU A 260 6.89 2.37 -9.79
CA LEU A 260 7.62 3.56 -9.32
C LEU A 260 6.61 4.66 -9.05
N VAL A 261 6.48 5.06 -7.79
CA VAL A 261 5.52 6.05 -7.31
C VAL A 261 6.21 7.37 -7.07
N CYS A 262 5.66 8.45 -7.62
CA CYS A 262 6.28 9.78 -7.59
C CYS A 262 5.28 10.83 -7.08
N PRO A 263 5.04 10.94 -5.75
CA PRO A 263 4.06 11.84 -5.19
C PRO A 263 4.32 13.31 -5.53
N VAL A 264 3.25 14.10 -5.61
CA VAL A 264 3.31 15.57 -5.79
C VAL A 264 3.09 16.22 -4.43
N SER A 265 4.08 16.92 -3.92
CA SER A 265 4.11 17.48 -2.56
C SER A 265 4.18 19.00 -2.51
N GLU A 266 3.76 19.69 -3.56
CA GLU A 266 3.77 21.16 -3.63
C GLU A 266 2.44 21.70 -4.13
N TYR A 267 1.93 22.76 -3.49
CA TYR A 267 0.69 23.42 -3.91
C TYR A 267 0.80 23.99 -5.32
N LYS A 268 -0.24 23.76 -6.12
CA LYS A 268 -0.32 24.18 -7.53
C LYS A 268 0.73 23.58 -8.46
N ALA A 269 1.52 22.62 -8.03
CA ALA A 269 2.39 21.91 -8.94
C ALA A 269 1.56 21.10 -9.95
N ARG A 270 1.90 21.25 -11.24
CA ARG A 270 1.25 20.55 -12.37
C ARG A 270 2.27 19.77 -13.21
N SER A 271 3.50 19.75 -12.76
CA SER A 271 4.59 18.91 -13.26
C SER A 271 5.59 18.66 -12.16
N ARG A 272 6.42 17.63 -12.31
CA ARG A 272 7.57 17.39 -11.45
C ARG A 272 8.68 16.68 -12.23
N LYS A 273 9.90 16.78 -11.73
CA LYS A 273 11.02 15.96 -12.17
C LYS A 273 10.90 14.56 -11.57
N VAL A 274 11.19 13.57 -12.37
CA VAL A 274 11.21 12.16 -12.00
C VAL A 274 12.49 11.55 -12.52
N TYR A 275 13.24 10.87 -11.67
CA TYR A 275 14.32 10.00 -12.11
C TYR A 275 13.74 8.60 -12.37
N LEU A 276 13.94 8.08 -13.55
CA LEU A 276 13.60 6.71 -13.93
C LEU A 276 14.85 5.84 -13.74
N PRO A 277 14.90 4.96 -12.71
CA PRO A 277 16.06 4.10 -12.45
C PRO A 277 16.46 3.25 -13.66
N LYS A 278 17.72 2.87 -13.73
CA LYS A 278 18.26 2.04 -14.81
C LYS A 278 17.59 0.68 -14.84
N CYS A 279 16.88 0.41 -15.92
CA CYS A 279 16.32 -0.89 -16.29
C CYS A 279 15.95 -0.85 -17.77
N GLU A 280 15.29 -1.88 -18.28
CA GLU A 280 14.87 -1.99 -19.68
C GLU A 280 13.87 -0.93 -20.10
N GLY A 281 13.13 -0.35 -19.13
CA GLY A 281 12.25 0.80 -19.37
C GLY A 281 11.06 0.86 -18.44
N TRP A 282 10.29 1.93 -18.65
CA TRP A 282 9.18 2.36 -17.80
C TRP A 282 7.99 2.79 -18.63
N TYR A 283 6.81 2.35 -18.22
CA TYR A 283 5.54 2.80 -18.79
C TYR A 283 4.87 3.77 -17.83
N ARG A 284 4.48 4.93 -18.30
CA ARG A 284 3.67 5.83 -17.50
C ARG A 284 2.29 5.22 -17.27
N LEU A 285 1.91 5.04 -16.01
CA LEU A 285 0.58 4.58 -15.65
C LEU A 285 -0.44 5.71 -15.85
N ASN A 286 -1.43 5.49 -16.69
CA ASN A 286 -2.56 6.40 -16.80
C ASN A 286 -3.71 5.88 -15.92
N ALA A 287 -3.88 6.46 -14.73
CA ALA A 287 -4.85 6.00 -13.75
C ALA A 287 -6.33 6.16 -14.16
N PHE A 288 -6.64 6.85 -15.30
CA PHE A 288 -8.03 7.06 -15.74
C PHE A 288 -8.68 5.90 -16.45
N SER A 289 -7.91 5.00 -16.95
CA SER A 289 -8.46 3.86 -17.67
C SER A 289 -8.95 2.74 -16.75
N ILE A 290 -9.12 3.03 -15.44
CA ILE A 290 -9.64 2.09 -14.47
C ILE A 290 -11.16 2.00 -14.68
N GLY A 291 -11.61 1.23 -15.63
CA GLY A 291 -13.02 0.98 -15.89
C GLY A 291 -13.49 1.32 -17.29
N LYS A 292 -12.64 1.88 -18.18
CA LYS A 292 -12.93 1.98 -19.61
C LYS A 292 -11.87 1.23 -20.39
N CYS A 293 -12.28 0.29 -21.21
CA CYS A 293 -11.43 -0.33 -22.21
C CYS A 293 -10.89 0.76 -23.15
N GLY A 294 -9.58 0.99 -23.17
CA GLY A 294 -9.01 1.82 -24.25
C GLY A 294 -7.74 2.60 -23.99
N ASP A 295 -7.50 3.23 -22.83
CA ASP A 295 -6.49 4.30 -22.75
C ASP A 295 -5.40 4.12 -21.65
N TRP A 296 -4.93 2.89 -21.43
CA TRP A 296 -3.93 2.61 -20.38
C TRP A 296 -2.47 2.78 -20.78
N ALA A 297 -2.21 2.84 -22.06
CA ALA A 297 -0.85 2.98 -22.53
C ALA A 297 -0.39 4.43 -22.35
N GLY A 298 0.32 4.65 -21.25
CA GLY A 298 1.15 5.82 -21.10
C GLY A 298 2.41 5.67 -21.95
N ASP A 299 3.11 6.79 -22.16
CA ASP A 299 4.36 6.80 -22.89
C ASP A 299 5.37 5.82 -22.31
N PHE A 300 6.15 5.19 -23.16
CA PHE A 300 7.30 4.37 -22.76
C PHE A 300 8.54 5.25 -22.67
N TYR A 301 9.34 5.03 -21.65
CA TYR A 301 10.60 5.72 -21.38
C TYR A 301 11.71 4.72 -21.13
N GLU A 302 12.90 4.98 -21.65
CA GLU A 302 14.11 4.21 -21.29
C GLU A 302 14.47 4.51 -19.83
N GLY A 303 15.10 3.52 -19.14
CA GLY A 303 15.65 3.72 -17.79
C GLY A 303 16.93 4.55 -17.78
N GLY A 304 17.34 5.02 -16.59
CA GLY A 304 18.58 5.75 -16.35
C GLY A 304 18.54 7.23 -16.73
N GLN A 305 17.37 7.89 -16.70
CA GLN A 305 17.21 9.29 -17.08
C GLN A 305 16.30 10.08 -16.12
N GLU A 306 16.50 11.39 -16.05
CA GLU A 306 15.57 12.32 -15.43
C GLU A 306 14.65 12.93 -16.49
N ILE A 307 13.35 13.00 -16.21
CA ILE A 307 12.35 13.57 -17.10
C ILE A 307 11.44 14.55 -16.36
N ASP A 308 10.91 15.53 -17.07
CA ASP A 308 9.84 16.40 -16.60
C ASP A 308 8.48 15.76 -16.93
N VAL A 309 7.66 15.50 -15.91
CA VAL A 309 6.39 14.79 -16.06
C VAL A 309 5.23 15.69 -15.68
N ASN A 310 4.25 15.80 -16.57
CA ASN A 310 2.99 16.48 -16.26
C ASN A 310 2.26 15.77 -15.12
N ALA A 311 1.79 16.55 -14.14
CA ALA A 311 1.10 16.08 -12.94
C ALA A 311 -0.15 16.95 -12.68
N PRO A 312 -1.16 16.97 -13.56
CA PRO A 312 -2.41 17.67 -13.31
C PRO A 312 -3.03 17.15 -12.00
N LEU A 313 -3.99 17.87 -11.43
CA LEU A 313 -4.59 17.49 -10.13
C LEU A 313 -5.18 16.07 -10.16
N MET A 314 -5.71 15.68 -11.30
CA MET A 314 -6.28 14.35 -11.51
C MET A 314 -5.27 13.22 -11.34
N PHE A 315 -3.96 13.43 -11.58
CA PHE A 315 -2.93 12.39 -11.63
C PHE A 315 -1.70 12.68 -10.79
N MET A 316 -1.26 11.65 -10.10
CA MET A 316 0.10 11.54 -9.61
C MET A 316 0.94 10.75 -10.63
N PRO A 317 2.16 11.17 -10.97
CA PRO A 317 3.05 10.35 -11.78
C PRO A 317 3.34 9.01 -11.11
N VAL A 318 3.01 7.92 -11.81
CA VAL A 318 3.34 6.55 -11.45
C VAL A 318 3.84 5.87 -12.72
N PHE A 319 4.88 5.07 -12.59
CA PHE A 319 5.44 4.31 -13.70
C PHE A 319 5.42 2.82 -13.40
N VAL A 320 5.27 2.01 -14.42
CA VAL A 320 5.33 0.55 -14.34
C VAL A 320 6.59 0.08 -15.05
N LYS A 321 7.38 -0.74 -14.38
CA LYS A 321 8.61 -1.31 -14.95
C LYS A 321 8.29 -2.28 -16.09
N ALA A 322 9.05 -2.22 -17.19
CA ALA A 322 8.98 -3.20 -18.26
C ALA A 322 9.15 -4.64 -17.72
N GLY A 323 8.41 -5.60 -18.28
CA GLY A 323 8.36 -6.97 -17.80
C GLY A 323 7.42 -7.22 -16.62
N SER A 324 6.72 -6.19 -16.12
CA SER A 324 5.82 -6.35 -14.99
C SER A 324 4.58 -7.17 -15.35
N ILE A 325 4.18 -8.03 -14.40
CA ILE A 325 2.92 -8.78 -14.38
C ILE A 325 2.12 -8.25 -13.19
N ILE A 326 0.96 -7.64 -13.43
CA ILE A 326 0.16 -7.01 -12.39
C ILE A 326 -1.21 -7.69 -12.28
N PRO A 327 -1.41 -8.60 -11.31
CA PRO A 327 -2.71 -9.17 -11.05
C PRO A 327 -3.63 -8.14 -10.41
N LYS A 328 -4.88 -8.10 -10.87
CA LYS A 328 -5.95 -7.20 -10.41
C LYS A 328 -7.24 -7.99 -10.19
N GLY A 329 -8.02 -7.58 -9.19
CA GLY A 329 -9.35 -8.09 -8.93
C GLY A 329 -10.45 -7.31 -9.65
N LYS A 330 -11.69 -7.73 -9.42
CA LYS A 330 -12.89 -6.97 -9.79
C LYS A 330 -12.90 -5.62 -9.08
N GLN A 331 -13.58 -4.64 -9.67
CA GLN A 331 -13.89 -3.43 -8.92
C GLN A 331 -14.95 -3.77 -7.88
N MET A 332 -14.69 -3.40 -6.62
CA MET A 332 -15.55 -3.72 -5.48
C MET A 332 -15.64 -2.54 -4.52
N GLU A 333 -16.64 -2.54 -3.67
CA GLU A 333 -16.86 -1.53 -2.62
C GLU A 333 -16.32 -2.01 -1.25
N TYR A 334 -16.19 -3.32 -1.07
CA TYR A 334 -15.57 -3.98 0.09
C TYR A 334 -14.99 -5.34 -0.32
N THR A 335 -14.03 -5.85 0.44
CA THR A 335 -13.15 -6.96 0.02
C THR A 335 -13.87 -8.28 -0.25
N ASP A 336 -15.00 -8.56 0.40
CA ASP A 336 -15.75 -9.82 0.28
C ASP A 336 -16.98 -9.71 -0.64
N GLN A 337 -17.06 -8.65 -1.47
CA GLN A 337 -18.22 -8.40 -2.32
C GLN A 337 -18.38 -9.45 -3.42
N TYR A 338 -17.28 -9.96 -3.94
CA TYR A 338 -17.26 -10.93 -5.03
C TYR A 338 -16.34 -12.10 -4.71
N PRO A 339 -16.63 -13.31 -5.23
CA PRO A 339 -15.71 -14.43 -5.14
C PRO A 339 -14.44 -14.18 -5.97
N ASP A 340 -13.33 -14.84 -5.57
CA ASP A 340 -12.02 -14.77 -6.23
C ASP A 340 -11.94 -15.71 -7.46
N ASP A 341 -13.00 -15.74 -8.27
CA ASP A 341 -13.18 -16.61 -9.44
C ASP A 341 -12.76 -15.96 -10.77
N GLU A 342 -12.38 -14.70 -10.74
CA GLU A 342 -11.94 -13.93 -11.91
C GLU A 342 -10.74 -13.05 -11.57
N LEU A 343 -9.71 -13.10 -12.42
CA LEU A 343 -8.47 -12.35 -12.28
C LEU A 343 -8.14 -11.61 -13.58
N PHE A 344 -7.82 -10.33 -13.46
CA PHE A 344 -7.34 -9.48 -14.55
C PHE A 344 -5.83 -9.31 -14.40
N ILE A 345 -5.07 -9.48 -15.47
CA ILE A 345 -3.61 -9.38 -15.43
C ILE A 345 -3.15 -8.39 -16.49
N ASP A 346 -2.45 -7.33 -16.07
CA ASP A 346 -1.74 -6.47 -17.02
C ASP A 346 -0.30 -6.96 -17.18
N VAL A 347 0.15 -7.13 -18.43
CA VAL A 347 1.52 -7.52 -18.77
C VAL A 347 2.15 -6.41 -19.60
N TYR A 348 3.26 -5.88 -19.12
CA TYR A 348 4.00 -4.79 -19.75
C TYR A 348 5.23 -5.35 -20.47
N SER A 349 5.31 -5.11 -21.80
CA SER A 349 6.40 -5.64 -22.63
C SER A 349 7.74 -4.94 -22.39
N GLY A 350 8.77 -5.35 -23.17
CA GLY A 350 10.09 -4.74 -23.17
C GLY A 350 11.11 -5.40 -22.27
N ALA A 351 10.69 -6.38 -21.46
CA ALA A 351 11.54 -7.30 -20.71
C ALA A 351 10.73 -8.54 -20.32
N SER A 352 11.38 -9.67 -20.14
CA SER A 352 10.79 -10.84 -19.49
C SER A 352 10.66 -10.59 -17.98
N GLY A 353 9.67 -11.21 -17.34
CA GLY A 353 9.44 -11.02 -15.91
C GLY A 353 8.67 -12.15 -15.25
N SER A 354 8.55 -12.07 -13.93
CA SER A 354 7.80 -13.03 -13.15
C SER A 354 7.08 -12.38 -11.98
N PHE A 355 6.01 -13.02 -11.53
CA PHE A 355 5.28 -12.65 -10.31
C PHE A 355 4.69 -13.91 -9.68
N GLU A 356 4.65 -13.97 -8.35
CA GLU A 356 3.99 -15.04 -7.62
C GLU A 356 2.70 -14.53 -6.98
N LEU A 357 1.56 -15.00 -7.46
CA LEU A 357 0.25 -14.69 -6.87
C LEU A 357 0.04 -15.57 -5.64
N TYR A 358 -0.09 -14.94 -4.48
CA TYR A 358 -0.37 -15.58 -3.21
C TYR A 358 -1.85 -15.47 -2.85
N SER A 359 -2.40 -16.54 -2.27
CA SER A 359 -3.76 -16.56 -1.71
C SER A 359 -3.86 -17.53 -0.54
N ASP A 360 -4.71 -17.21 0.44
CA ASP A 360 -5.08 -18.06 1.58
C ASP A 360 -6.52 -17.77 2.04
N GLU A 361 -6.94 -18.25 3.20
CA GLU A 361 -8.30 -18.04 3.74
C GLU A 361 -8.57 -16.59 4.22
N GLY A 362 -7.59 -15.70 4.25
CA GLY A 362 -7.73 -14.27 4.55
C GLY A 362 -7.80 -13.90 6.04
N THR A 363 -8.43 -14.68 6.89
CA THR A 363 -8.80 -14.26 8.26
C THR A 363 -8.13 -15.04 9.38
N ASN A 364 -7.61 -16.24 9.12
CA ASN A 364 -7.05 -17.15 10.11
C ASN A 364 -5.54 -17.36 9.94
N TYR A 365 -4.96 -18.22 10.77
CA TYR A 365 -3.54 -18.59 10.76
C TYR A 365 -3.25 -19.95 10.11
N ASN A 366 -4.15 -20.48 9.30
CA ASN A 366 -3.95 -21.76 8.64
C ASN A 366 -2.79 -21.73 7.63
N TYR A 367 -2.44 -20.54 7.11
CA TYR A 367 -1.26 -20.36 6.26
C TYR A 367 0.06 -20.76 6.97
N GLU A 368 0.18 -20.62 8.28
CA GLU A 368 1.32 -21.11 9.07
C GLU A 368 1.45 -22.64 9.05
N LYS A 369 0.34 -23.33 8.76
CA LYS A 369 0.25 -24.80 8.64
C LYS A 369 0.38 -25.27 7.19
N GLY A 370 0.69 -24.34 6.26
CA GLY A 370 0.83 -24.63 4.83
C GLY A 370 -0.46 -24.52 4.02
N GLU A 371 -1.56 -24.04 4.63
CA GLU A 371 -2.84 -23.85 3.94
C GLU A 371 -2.90 -22.50 3.22
N TYR A 372 -2.16 -22.41 2.14
CA TYR A 372 -2.13 -21.28 1.20
C TYR A 372 -1.82 -21.78 -0.21
N SER A 373 -1.97 -20.96 -1.22
CA SER A 373 -1.58 -21.27 -2.58
C SER A 373 -0.70 -20.19 -3.20
N ILE A 374 0.20 -20.61 -4.06
CA ILE A 374 1.03 -19.75 -4.91
C ILE A 374 0.83 -20.16 -6.36
N ILE A 375 0.53 -19.18 -7.22
CA ILE A 375 0.51 -19.36 -8.68
C ILE A 375 1.69 -18.58 -9.25
N PRO A 376 2.79 -19.27 -9.65
CA PRO A 376 3.89 -18.60 -10.32
C PRO A 376 3.46 -18.18 -11.73
N MET A 377 3.69 -16.92 -12.06
CA MET A 377 3.45 -16.34 -13.38
C MET A 377 4.78 -15.95 -14.02
N VAL A 378 4.97 -16.30 -15.28
CA VAL A 378 6.18 -15.98 -16.03
C VAL A 378 5.78 -15.37 -17.37
N TYR A 379 6.29 -14.20 -17.63
CA TYR A 379 6.19 -13.52 -18.93
C TYR A 379 7.50 -13.67 -19.70
N ASP A 380 7.40 -14.19 -20.90
CA ASP A 380 8.51 -14.26 -21.89
C ASP A 380 8.27 -13.18 -22.94
N ASP A 381 9.14 -12.16 -22.97
CA ASP A 381 9.01 -11.02 -23.87
C ASP A 381 9.34 -11.38 -25.33
N GLU A 382 10.24 -12.35 -25.57
CA GLU A 382 10.56 -12.80 -26.93
C GLU A 382 9.42 -13.64 -27.52
N ALA A 383 8.93 -14.60 -26.75
CA ALA A 383 7.84 -15.49 -27.17
C ALA A 383 6.45 -14.82 -27.11
N LYS A 384 6.33 -13.64 -26.47
CA LYS A 384 5.06 -12.95 -26.18
C LYS A 384 4.05 -13.87 -25.49
N THR A 385 4.48 -14.59 -24.47
CA THR A 385 3.64 -15.52 -23.74
C THR A 385 3.61 -15.21 -22.25
N LEU A 386 2.41 -15.29 -21.65
CA LEU A 386 2.23 -15.37 -20.21
C LEU A 386 1.93 -16.81 -19.84
N THR A 387 2.75 -17.38 -18.98
CA THR A 387 2.56 -18.73 -18.44
C THR A 387 2.19 -18.66 -16.96
N LEU A 388 0.97 -19.11 -16.61
CA LEU A 388 0.62 -19.42 -15.25
C LEU A 388 1.02 -20.88 -15.00
N ARG A 389 2.01 -21.12 -14.12
CA ARG A 389 2.54 -22.46 -13.82
C ARG A 389 1.56 -23.26 -12.96
N ASP A 390 1.87 -24.54 -12.74
CA ASP A 390 1.11 -25.37 -11.79
C ASP A 390 1.03 -24.69 -10.42
N ARG A 391 -0.18 -24.62 -9.87
CA ARG A 391 -0.44 -24.07 -8.54
C ARG A 391 0.25 -24.91 -7.47
N ARG A 392 0.94 -24.26 -6.56
CA ARG A 392 1.56 -24.86 -5.39
C ARG A 392 0.69 -24.61 -4.16
N GLY A 393 0.38 -25.67 -3.40
CA GLY A 393 -0.43 -25.61 -2.20
C GLY A 393 -1.92 -25.48 -2.44
N SER A 394 -2.68 -25.44 -1.36
CA SER A 394 -4.15 -25.35 -1.33
C SER A 394 -4.63 -24.84 0.02
N TYR A 395 -5.83 -24.30 0.05
CA TYR A 395 -6.52 -23.87 1.27
C TYR A 395 -8.03 -24.07 1.15
N LYS A 396 -8.73 -24.07 2.26
CA LYS A 396 -10.19 -24.24 2.29
C LYS A 396 -10.90 -23.06 1.62
N GLY A 397 -11.82 -23.34 0.70
CA GLY A 397 -12.55 -22.29 -0.05
C GLY A 397 -11.83 -21.78 -1.29
N MET A 398 -10.63 -22.29 -1.59
CA MET A 398 -9.89 -21.94 -2.81
C MET A 398 -10.72 -22.29 -4.06
N PRO A 399 -10.84 -21.36 -5.04
CA PRO A 399 -11.57 -21.63 -6.27
C PRO A 399 -10.93 -22.78 -7.08
N GLU A 400 -11.77 -23.70 -7.57
CA GLU A 400 -11.32 -24.80 -8.44
C GLU A 400 -10.86 -24.30 -9.80
N SER A 401 -11.51 -23.24 -10.30
CA SER A 401 -11.14 -22.58 -11.55
C SER A 401 -11.23 -21.06 -11.40
N VAL A 402 -10.33 -20.36 -12.08
CA VAL A 402 -10.28 -18.89 -12.13
C VAL A 402 -10.29 -18.46 -13.59
N LYS A 403 -11.20 -17.58 -13.94
CA LYS A 403 -11.20 -16.94 -15.27
C LYS A 403 -10.10 -15.93 -15.31
N ILE A 404 -9.18 -16.06 -16.25
CA ILE A 404 -8.06 -15.14 -16.46
C ILE A 404 -8.35 -14.26 -17.67
N THR A 405 -8.25 -12.95 -17.49
CA THR A 405 -8.30 -11.96 -18.57
C THR A 405 -7.01 -11.16 -18.55
N VAL A 406 -6.25 -11.20 -19.64
CA VAL A 406 -4.96 -10.54 -19.75
C VAL A 406 -5.06 -9.34 -20.67
N THR A 407 -4.53 -8.21 -20.22
CA THR A 407 -4.26 -7.03 -21.05
C THR A 407 -2.76 -6.96 -21.31
N TYR A 408 -2.34 -7.11 -22.54
CA TYR A 408 -0.96 -6.93 -22.94
C TYR A 408 -0.70 -5.52 -23.42
N ILE A 409 0.31 -4.88 -22.87
CA ILE A 409 0.72 -3.51 -23.15
C ILE A 409 2.06 -3.53 -23.89
N PRO A 410 2.07 -3.39 -25.24
CA PRO A 410 3.30 -3.42 -26.02
C PRO A 410 4.08 -2.11 -25.92
N LYS A 411 5.41 -2.19 -26.10
CA LYS A 411 6.30 -1.01 -26.11
C LYS A 411 5.91 0.03 -27.17
N GLU A 412 5.49 -0.44 -28.32
CA GLU A 412 5.17 0.41 -29.48
C GLU A 412 3.74 0.99 -29.45
N LEU A 413 3.02 0.85 -28.39
CA LEU A 413 1.73 1.49 -28.02
C LEU A 413 0.63 1.55 -29.12
N THR A 414 0.84 0.90 -30.27
CA THR A 414 -0.09 1.02 -31.41
C THR A 414 -1.41 0.30 -31.18
N GLN A 415 -1.42 -0.79 -30.40
CA GLN A 415 -2.65 -1.47 -29.97
C GLN A 415 -2.36 -2.38 -28.78
N ARG A 416 -3.25 -2.39 -27.78
CA ARG A 416 -3.29 -3.43 -26.74
C ARG A 416 -3.91 -4.69 -27.33
N THR A 417 -3.47 -5.82 -26.83
CA THR A 417 -4.14 -7.08 -27.12
C THR A 417 -4.76 -7.63 -25.84
N TYR A 418 -5.83 -8.36 -26.02
CA TYR A 418 -6.55 -9.01 -24.94
C TYR A 418 -6.61 -10.50 -25.23
N CYS A 419 -6.34 -11.31 -24.21
CA CYS A 419 -6.57 -12.73 -24.31
C CYS A 419 -7.17 -13.26 -23.00
N SER A 420 -7.86 -14.37 -23.07
CA SER A 420 -8.48 -14.97 -21.90
C SER A 420 -8.28 -16.48 -21.85
N GLY A 421 -8.41 -17.04 -20.66
CA GLY A 421 -8.34 -18.49 -20.44
C GLY A 421 -8.91 -18.86 -19.09
N THR A 422 -9.09 -20.15 -18.86
CA THR A 422 -9.54 -20.67 -17.56
C THR A 422 -8.38 -21.43 -16.91
N TYR A 423 -7.97 -20.97 -15.75
CA TYR A 423 -6.93 -21.62 -14.97
C TYR A 423 -7.55 -22.56 -13.93
N THR A 424 -7.14 -23.82 -13.96
CA THR A 424 -7.67 -24.89 -13.09
C THR A 424 -6.61 -25.44 -12.12
N GLY A 425 -5.53 -24.69 -11.89
CA GLY A 425 -4.41 -25.13 -11.06
C GLY A 425 -3.32 -25.86 -11.84
N LYS A 426 -3.51 -26.10 -13.15
CA LYS A 426 -2.52 -26.65 -14.07
C LYS A 426 -1.98 -25.57 -15.00
N GLU A 427 -0.79 -25.81 -15.53
CA GLU A 427 -0.14 -24.85 -16.41
C GLU A 427 -1.07 -24.35 -17.52
N LEU A 428 -1.16 -23.04 -17.63
CA LEU A 428 -1.90 -22.32 -18.67
C LEU A 428 -0.95 -21.37 -19.38
N VAL A 429 -0.77 -21.54 -20.69
CA VAL A 429 0.03 -20.66 -21.53
C VAL A 429 -0.90 -19.81 -22.39
N LEU A 430 -0.76 -18.48 -22.29
CA LEU A 430 -1.52 -17.50 -23.04
C LEU A 430 -0.60 -16.75 -24.00
N LYS A 431 -0.91 -16.75 -25.29
CA LYS A 431 -0.24 -15.94 -26.30
C LYS A 431 -0.83 -14.53 -26.32
N LEU A 432 0.03 -13.53 -26.22
CA LEU A 432 -0.35 -12.14 -25.97
C LEU A 432 -0.46 -11.29 -27.23
N ASP A 433 0.11 -11.71 -28.33
CA ASP A 433 0.13 -11.03 -29.64
C ASP A 433 -0.98 -11.48 -30.60
N GLU A 434 -1.71 -12.55 -30.28
CA GLU A 434 -2.81 -13.07 -31.06
C GLU A 434 -4.14 -12.43 -30.60
N ARG A 435 -4.76 -11.60 -31.46
CA ARG A 435 -6.12 -11.09 -31.23
C ARG A 435 -7.13 -12.22 -31.32
N LYS A 436 -7.92 -12.39 -30.26
CA LYS A 436 -9.21 -13.09 -30.35
C LYS A 436 -10.30 -12.03 -30.29
N ASP A 437 -10.96 -11.78 -31.41
CA ASP A 437 -12.01 -10.74 -31.57
C ASP A 437 -13.21 -10.90 -30.61
N GLU A 438 -13.36 -12.08 -29.99
CA GLU A 438 -14.44 -12.37 -29.03
C GLU A 438 -14.20 -11.77 -27.63
N ASP A 439 -12.97 -11.38 -27.29
CA ASP A 439 -12.60 -10.93 -25.95
C ASP A 439 -12.77 -9.40 -25.74
N VAL A 440 -13.01 -8.65 -26.84
CA VAL A 440 -13.09 -7.17 -26.81
C VAL A 440 -14.45 -6.67 -26.31
N ILE A 441 -15.51 -7.46 -26.38
CA ILE A 441 -16.91 -6.98 -26.23
C ILE A 441 -17.46 -7.10 -24.80
N LYS A 442 -16.76 -7.74 -23.86
CA LYS A 442 -17.30 -8.05 -22.51
C LYS A 442 -16.67 -7.26 -21.36
N MET A 443 -15.97 -6.18 -21.62
CA MET A 443 -15.33 -5.34 -20.59
C MET A 443 -16.05 -4.00 -20.38
N GLU A 444 -17.35 -3.90 -20.70
CA GLU A 444 -18.21 -2.78 -20.30
C GLU A 444 -18.82 -2.98 -18.91
#